data_33e02b22a7cd4010e88055023af5fca4
#
_entry.id   33e02b22a7cd4010e88055023af5fca4
#
_cell.length_a   1.000
_cell.length_b   1.000
_cell.length_c   1.000
_cell.angle_alpha   90.00
_cell.angle_beta   90.00
_cell.angle_gamma   90.00
#
_symmetry.space_group_name_H-M   'P 1'
#
loop_
_entity.id
_entity.type
_entity.pdbx_description
1 polymer ?
#
loop_
_entity_poly.entity_id
_entity_poly.type
_entity_poly.pdbx_seq_one_letter_code
_entity_poly.pdbx_strand_id
1 'polypeptide(L)'
;MAFKALSGLIPLIAIALTQASQTPLNIPTDASLCCTALSGSLPSLVHLPGSVEYEREQHSYFILQHAELQPSCRVSPTTSSEVSLIMKTVTKHSCPFAVRSGGHMTWTGSNVAGGVTLDLSQLNVIDVDEKKGLVRLGPGSKWSSVYAAMEQYNLTTVGGRMPEVGVGGFFLGGGISLLSFQHGFGSDNVINYEVVLADGTVVNANADSHSDLFWALKLGSTNFGVVTRLDVLTYPLKEVWGGIRTYPVTSEHTPRLLDNWVSFARGEASTREELQALILGRWQKGNVDEIATIWHASLDSVPSPPLTTTASIDDSTRTTTLLNLVDDLQSSDFADKKRNRWFTFTVKLDAPFIWDVFSRAKEIYDGLEYVSGMHWDLAFQPITKGFLTASSKTGGNPFKNVLMESQDDLAVVCFLISWTDGADDEAMSKATSKLGAWSEDLARQRGIFNNFVYLNYANDEQPVYARSVNQEDFARMKKVKTMYDSGNLLGRLWKGGFKLPDQDETVVYESAARTEL
;
A
#
# COMPACT_ATOMS: atom_id res chain seq x y z
N MET A 1 78.25 -13.67 -49.18
CA MET A 1 78.50 -12.89 -47.96
C MET A 1 77.57 -13.36 -46.85
N ALA A 2 78.10 -14.05 -45.90
CA ALA A 2 77.37 -14.70 -44.83
C ALA A 2 77.37 -13.82 -43.56
N PHE A 3 76.28 -13.60 -42.98
CA PHE A 3 76.24 -13.10 -41.58
C PHE A 3 75.68 -14.16 -40.66
N LYS A 4 76.48 -14.56 -39.70
CA LYS A 4 76.15 -15.46 -38.63
C LYS A 4 75.29 -14.75 -37.54
N ALA A 5 74.17 -15.33 -37.16
CA ALA A 5 73.45 -14.92 -35.99
C ALA A 5 73.93 -15.69 -34.75
N LEU A 6 74.32 -14.99 -33.69
CA LEU A 6 74.62 -15.53 -32.37
C LEU A 6 73.30 -15.67 -31.59
N SER A 7 73.04 -16.89 -31.16
CA SER A 7 71.99 -17.21 -30.22
C SER A 7 72.55 -17.12 -28.79
N GLY A 8 72.08 -16.15 -28.01
CA GLY A 8 72.33 -16.06 -26.56
C GLY A 8 71.13 -16.60 -25.77
N LEU A 9 71.35 -17.70 -25.02
CA LEU A 9 70.42 -18.23 -24.04
C LEU A 9 70.45 -17.35 -22.78
N ILE A 10 69.28 -16.81 -22.41
CA ILE A 10 69.04 -16.17 -21.11
C ILE A 10 68.29 -17.18 -20.22
N PRO A 11 68.75 -17.52 -19.00
CA PRO A 11 68.04 -18.41 -18.13
C PRO A 11 66.84 -17.71 -17.51
N LEU A 12 65.62 -18.26 -17.67
CA LEU A 12 64.43 -17.87 -16.95
C LEU A 12 64.53 -18.26 -15.47
N ILE A 13 64.66 -17.27 -14.59
CA ILE A 13 64.49 -17.44 -13.16
C ILE A 13 62.96 -17.39 -12.89
N ALA A 14 62.39 -18.53 -12.56
CA ALA A 14 61.00 -18.64 -12.09
C ALA A 14 60.93 -18.12 -10.64
N ILE A 15 60.37 -16.90 -10.46
CA ILE A 15 60.02 -16.39 -9.14
C ILE A 15 58.67 -16.99 -8.80
N ALA A 16 58.62 -17.93 -7.87
CA ALA A 16 57.38 -18.44 -7.26
C ALA A 16 56.81 -17.35 -6.38
N LEU A 17 55.77 -16.66 -6.87
CA LEU A 17 54.93 -15.79 -6.07
C LEU A 17 53.98 -16.67 -5.21
N THR A 18 54.32 -16.84 -3.93
CA THR A 18 53.39 -17.34 -2.93
C THR A 18 52.28 -16.34 -2.77
N GLN A 19 51.10 -16.63 -3.34
CA GLN A 19 49.88 -15.92 -3.01
C GLN A 19 49.51 -16.19 -1.54
N ALA A 20 49.82 -15.23 -0.68
CA ALA A 20 49.21 -15.18 0.65
C ALA A 20 47.71 -14.99 0.46
N SER A 21 46.91 -15.98 0.87
CA SER A 21 45.47 -15.91 0.96
C SER A 21 45.12 -14.79 1.94
N GLN A 22 44.83 -13.60 1.43
CA GLN A 22 44.23 -12.55 2.23
C GLN A 22 42.78 -12.97 2.47
N THR A 23 42.47 -13.44 3.66
CA THR A 23 41.10 -13.46 4.17
C THR A 23 40.54 -12.05 4.03
N PRO A 24 39.40 -11.82 3.34
CA PRO A 24 38.84 -10.51 3.25
C PRO A 24 38.56 -10.02 4.66
N LEU A 25 39.17 -8.92 5.07
CA LEU A 25 38.79 -8.15 6.24
C LEU A 25 37.32 -7.77 6.01
N ASN A 26 36.44 -8.42 6.76
CA ASN A 26 35.02 -8.06 6.83
C ASN A 26 34.96 -6.69 7.53
N ILE A 27 35.10 -5.61 6.76
CA ILE A 27 34.84 -4.24 7.25
C ILE A 27 33.34 -4.25 7.56
N PRO A 28 32.92 -4.03 8.83
CA PRO A 28 31.50 -3.98 9.17
C PRO A 28 30.84 -2.91 8.28
N THR A 29 29.79 -3.26 7.56
CA THR A 29 28.93 -2.26 6.92
C THR A 29 28.30 -1.41 8.03
N ASP A 30 27.97 -0.14 7.76
CA ASP A 30 27.35 0.76 8.75
C ASP A 30 26.12 0.12 9.43
N ALA A 31 25.39 -0.73 8.73
CA ALA A 31 24.26 -1.49 9.27
C ALA A 31 24.65 -2.56 10.31
N SER A 32 25.80 -3.20 10.17
CA SER A 32 26.32 -4.14 11.18
C SER A 32 26.64 -3.42 12.50
N LEU A 33 27.15 -2.19 12.43
CA LEU A 33 27.37 -1.34 13.60
C LEU A 33 26.07 -1.00 14.29
N CYS A 34 25.00 -0.68 13.52
CA CYS A 34 23.69 -0.43 14.09
C CYS A 34 23.11 -1.65 14.81
N CYS A 35 23.13 -2.81 14.17
CA CYS A 35 22.63 -4.04 14.78
C CYS A 35 23.39 -4.38 16.07
N THR A 36 24.71 -4.18 16.11
CA THR A 36 25.52 -4.35 17.31
C THR A 36 25.15 -3.36 18.43
N ALA A 37 25.00 -2.06 18.09
CA ALA A 37 24.61 -1.04 19.06
C ALA A 37 23.18 -1.28 19.61
N LEU A 38 22.25 -1.67 18.74
CA LEU A 38 20.89 -2.04 19.13
C LEU A 38 20.86 -3.29 20.00
N SER A 39 21.62 -4.34 19.67
CA SER A 39 21.74 -5.55 20.50
C SER A 39 22.32 -5.26 21.88
N GLY A 40 23.23 -4.29 21.99
CA GLY A 40 23.76 -3.83 23.28
C GLY A 40 22.74 -3.10 24.14
N SER A 41 21.80 -2.38 23.52
CA SER A 41 20.81 -1.54 24.23
C SER A 41 19.45 -2.26 24.40
N LEU A 42 19.07 -3.11 23.46
CA LEU A 42 17.76 -3.77 23.35
C LEU A 42 17.93 -5.26 22.97
N PRO A 43 18.71 -6.06 23.75
CA PRO A 43 19.14 -7.40 23.35
C PRO A 43 17.97 -8.37 23.08
N SER A 44 16.85 -8.23 23.78
CA SER A 44 15.66 -9.07 23.62
C SER A 44 14.79 -8.70 22.41
N LEU A 45 15.02 -7.55 21.79
CA LEU A 45 14.20 -7.03 20.68
C LEU A 45 14.91 -7.12 19.32
N VAL A 46 16.22 -7.44 19.31
CA VAL A 46 17.01 -7.53 18.09
C VAL A 46 17.13 -8.98 17.66
N HIS A 47 16.68 -9.25 16.44
CA HIS A 47 16.68 -10.58 15.84
C HIS A 47 17.66 -10.60 14.66
N LEU A 48 18.66 -11.47 14.74
CA LEU A 48 19.68 -11.63 13.70
C LEU A 48 19.29 -12.74 12.71
N PRO A 49 19.80 -12.71 11.47
CA PRO A 49 19.57 -13.76 10.48
C PRO A 49 19.85 -15.16 11.07
N GLY A 50 18.92 -16.09 10.80
CA GLY A 50 18.96 -17.46 11.33
C GLY A 50 18.32 -17.65 12.71
N SER A 51 17.89 -16.57 13.41
CA SER A 51 17.04 -16.72 14.60
C SER A 51 15.59 -17.04 14.22
N VAL A 52 14.87 -17.75 15.09
CA VAL A 52 13.48 -18.18 14.84
C VAL A 52 12.57 -16.96 14.59
N GLU A 53 12.74 -15.91 15.37
CA GLU A 53 11.96 -14.67 15.26
C GLU A 53 12.25 -13.94 13.95
N TYR A 54 13.53 -13.84 13.56
CA TYR A 54 13.92 -13.22 12.29
C TYR A 54 13.27 -13.95 11.11
N GLU A 55 13.39 -15.27 11.05
CA GLU A 55 12.85 -16.07 9.95
C GLU A 55 11.31 -16.02 9.92
N ARG A 56 10.65 -16.08 11.07
CA ARG A 56 9.19 -15.94 11.17
C ARG A 56 8.71 -14.60 10.62
N GLU A 57 9.33 -13.49 11.01
CA GLU A 57 8.98 -12.15 10.55
C GLU A 57 9.31 -11.98 9.06
N GLN A 58 10.47 -12.49 8.62
CA GLN A 58 10.91 -12.45 7.24
C GLN A 58 9.92 -13.14 6.28
N HIS A 59 9.33 -14.24 6.71
CA HIS A 59 8.37 -15.00 5.92
C HIS A 59 6.89 -14.55 6.10
N SER A 60 6.63 -13.48 6.85
CA SER A 60 5.27 -13.01 7.14
C SER A 60 4.81 -11.81 6.29
N TYR A 61 5.57 -11.40 5.27
CA TYR A 61 5.15 -10.38 4.29
C TYR A 61 4.09 -10.90 3.34
N PHE A 62 3.27 -9.97 2.83
CA PHE A 62 2.24 -10.25 1.84
C PHE A 62 2.84 -10.71 0.50
N ILE A 63 3.90 -10.04 0.02
CA ILE A 63 4.55 -10.36 -1.26
C ILE A 63 5.92 -11.01 -1.08
N LEU A 64 6.30 -11.87 -2.03
CA LEU A 64 7.61 -12.55 -2.02
C LEU A 64 8.79 -11.58 -2.14
N GLN A 65 8.66 -10.54 -2.95
CA GLN A 65 9.73 -9.54 -3.15
C GLN A 65 10.19 -8.90 -1.82
N HIS A 66 9.29 -8.73 -0.84
CA HIS A 66 9.69 -8.29 0.51
C HIS A 66 10.47 -9.36 1.27
N ALA A 67 10.00 -10.61 1.21
CA ALA A 67 10.62 -11.72 1.91
C ALA A 67 12.02 -12.06 1.36
N GLU A 68 12.33 -11.68 0.14
CA GLU A 68 13.64 -11.87 -0.50
C GLU A 68 14.70 -10.86 -0.03
N LEU A 69 14.29 -9.69 0.47
CA LEU A 69 15.21 -8.70 1.02
C LEU A 69 15.74 -9.15 2.38
N GLN A 70 17.06 -9.19 2.54
CA GLN A 70 17.72 -9.65 3.76
C GLN A 70 18.25 -8.46 4.58
N PRO A 71 17.53 -7.98 5.63
CA PRO A 71 18.06 -6.99 6.54
C PRO A 71 19.21 -7.56 7.40
N SER A 72 20.14 -6.71 7.82
CA SER A 72 21.22 -7.10 8.72
C SER A 72 20.70 -7.51 10.11
N CYS A 73 19.61 -6.89 10.55
CA CYS A 73 18.81 -7.32 11.71
C CYS A 73 17.38 -6.79 11.60
N ARG A 74 16.49 -7.41 12.37
CA ARG A 74 15.13 -6.93 12.62
C ARG A 74 15.03 -6.50 14.08
N VAL A 75 14.26 -5.46 14.36
CA VAL A 75 14.05 -4.96 15.74
C VAL A 75 12.56 -4.78 15.96
N SER A 76 12.01 -5.44 17.00
CA SER A 76 10.57 -5.54 17.25
C SER A 76 10.19 -4.87 18.58
N PRO A 77 10.08 -3.49 18.61
CA PRO A 77 9.76 -2.75 19.82
C PRO A 77 8.32 -2.99 20.27
N THR A 78 8.07 -2.84 21.57
CA THR A 78 6.77 -2.94 22.23
C THR A 78 6.27 -1.60 22.77
N THR A 79 7.15 -0.58 22.81
CA THR A 79 6.84 0.76 23.35
C THR A 79 7.38 1.88 22.47
N SER A 80 6.79 3.07 22.56
CA SER A 80 7.29 4.29 21.89
C SER A 80 8.68 4.71 22.38
N SER A 81 9.01 4.44 23.63
CA SER A 81 10.33 4.70 24.20
C SER A 81 11.42 3.86 23.54
N GLU A 82 11.12 2.58 23.23
CA GLU A 82 12.03 1.70 22.49
C GLU A 82 12.20 2.16 21.05
N VAL A 83 11.10 2.57 20.37
CA VAL A 83 11.17 3.19 19.04
C VAL A 83 12.03 4.44 19.06
N SER A 84 11.90 5.31 20.09
CA SER A 84 12.74 6.48 20.29
C SER A 84 14.23 6.12 20.36
N LEU A 85 14.59 5.10 21.15
CA LEU A 85 15.97 4.63 21.26
C LEU A 85 16.50 4.06 19.94
N ILE A 86 15.68 3.28 19.22
CA ILE A 86 16.02 2.77 17.89
C ILE A 86 16.28 3.92 16.93
N MET A 87 15.37 4.91 16.86
CA MET A 87 15.53 6.06 15.98
C MET A 87 16.79 6.86 16.28
N LYS A 88 17.10 7.13 17.54
CA LYS A 88 18.37 7.76 17.97
C LYS A 88 19.59 6.95 17.52
N THR A 89 19.52 5.64 17.60
CA THR A 89 20.64 4.77 17.22
C THR A 89 20.85 4.77 15.70
N VAL A 90 19.79 4.54 14.90
CA VAL A 90 19.93 4.51 13.44
C VAL A 90 20.33 5.86 12.85
N THR A 91 19.83 6.97 13.41
CA THR A 91 20.21 8.32 12.96
C THR A 91 21.64 8.67 13.36
N LYS A 92 22.06 8.37 14.60
CA LYS A 92 23.43 8.59 15.08
C LYS A 92 24.48 7.87 14.22
N HIS A 93 24.18 6.65 13.81
CA HIS A 93 25.11 5.81 13.04
C HIS A 93 24.84 5.88 11.52
N SER A 94 23.89 6.73 11.07
CA SER A 94 23.50 6.88 9.65
C SER A 94 23.15 5.57 8.96
N CYS A 95 22.45 4.68 9.65
CA CYS A 95 22.11 3.36 9.12
C CYS A 95 20.86 3.39 8.24
N PRO A 96 20.87 2.73 7.08
CA PRO A 96 19.66 2.54 6.31
C PRO A 96 18.68 1.66 7.07
N PHE A 97 17.41 2.07 7.08
CA PHE A 97 16.37 1.30 7.75
C PHE A 97 15.06 1.31 6.94
N ALA A 98 14.19 0.36 7.24
CA ALA A 98 12.80 0.33 6.80
C ALA A 98 11.89 0.09 8.01
N VAL A 99 10.61 0.47 7.88
CA VAL A 99 9.61 0.24 8.91
C VAL A 99 8.50 -0.65 8.36
N ARG A 100 8.16 -1.68 9.10
CA ARG A 100 7.08 -2.59 8.81
C ARG A 100 5.97 -2.43 9.86
N SER A 101 4.73 -2.23 9.41
CA SER A 101 3.49 -2.37 10.17
C SER A 101 2.90 -3.77 9.90
N GLY A 102 1.84 -3.88 9.09
CA GLY A 102 1.28 -5.17 8.67
C GLY A 102 2.06 -5.91 7.57
N GLY A 103 3.01 -5.27 6.90
CA GLY A 103 3.78 -5.89 5.81
C GLY A 103 2.97 -6.16 4.53
N HIS A 104 1.89 -5.41 4.29
CA HIS A 104 0.96 -5.64 3.18
C HIS A 104 1.20 -4.73 1.97
N MET A 105 2.31 -4.01 1.92
CA MET A 105 2.71 -3.19 0.76
C MET A 105 3.03 -4.09 -0.44
N THR A 106 2.67 -3.67 -1.64
CA THR A 106 2.79 -4.46 -2.89
C THR A 106 4.05 -4.16 -3.70
N TRP A 107 5.01 -3.46 -3.09
CA TRP A 107 6.36 -3.22 -3.59
C TRP A 107 7.34 -3.12 -2.40
N THR A 108 8.63 -3.21 -2.64
CA THR A 108 9.68 -3.42 -1.63
C THR A 108 9.94 -2.20 -0.71
N GLY A 109 8.90 -1.62 -0.13
CA GLY A 109 8.99 -0.38 0.67
C GLY A 109 8.98 -0.56 2.18
N SER A 110 8.70 -1.76 2.72
CA SER A 110 8.62 -2.03 4.15
C SER A 110 9.66 -3.05 4.67
N ASN A 111 10.66 -3.35 3.85
CA ASN A 111 11.85 -4.11 4.21
C ASN A 111 13.09 -3.47 3.56
N VAL A 112 14.30 -3.86 3.96
CA VAL A 112 15.54 -3.30 3.42
C VAL A 112 16.65 -4.35 3.37
N ALA A 113 17.36 -4.44 2.24
CA ALA A 113 18.54 -5.28 2.14
C ALA A 113 19.72 -4.63 2.88
N GLY A 114 20.39 -5.40 3.73
CA GLY A 114 21.60 -4.96 4.43
C GLY A 114 21.42 -3.83 5.44
N GLY A 115 20.18 -3.42 5.74
CA GLY A 115 19.84 -2.39 6.72
C GLY A 115 19.20 -2.94 7.99
N VAL A 116 18.50 -2.08 8.73
CA VAL A 116 17.71 -2.43 9.91
C VAL A 116 16.22 -2.41 9.56
N THR A 117 15.50 -3.50 9.76
CA THR A 117 14.05 -3.48 9.66
C THR A 117 13.43 -3.30 11.04
N LEU A 118 12.75 -2.17 11.23
CA LEU A 118 11.96 -1.87 12.42
C LEU A 118 10.56 -2.48 12.23
N ASP A 119 10.29 -3.57 12.93
CA ASP A 119 9.03 -4.31 12.86
C ASP A 119 8.08 -3.90 13.99
N LEU A 120 7.01 -3.19 13.64
CA LEU A 120 6.04 -2.66 14.60
C LEU A 120 4.97 -3.67 15.02
N SER A 121 5.06 -4.94 14.59
CA SER A 121 4.02 -5.95 14.86
C SER A 121 3.70 -6.16 16.34
N GLN A 122 4.66 -5.85 17.23
CA GLN A 122 4.47 -5.94 18.67
C GLN A 122 3.83 -4.67 19.28
N LEU A 123 3.75 -3.57 18.54
CA LEU A 123 2.95 -2.39 18.90
C LEU A 123 1.50 -2.60 18.42
N ASN A 124 0.79 -3.54 19.03
CA ASN A 124 -0.50 -4.05 18.57
C ASN A 124 -1.64 -3.87 19.60
N VAL A 125 -1.50 -2.91 20.50
CA VAL A 125 -2.53 -2.59 21.49
C VAL A 125 -3.80 -2.12 20.79
N ILE A 126 -4.96 -2.64 21.24
CA ILE A 126 -6.31 -2.21 20.84
C ILE A 126 -7.06 -1.89 22.13
N ASP A 127 -7.28 -0.60 22.40
CA ASP A 127 -7.92 -0.10 23.62
C ASP A 127 -9.17 0.71 23.26
N VAL A 128 -10.34 0.14 23.48
CA VAL A 128 -11.66 0.73 23.17
C VAL A 128 -12.13 1.58 24.33
N ASP A 129 -12.29 2.89 24.12
CA ASP A 129 -12.82 3.85 25.09
C ASP A 129 -14.22 4.29 24.65
N GLU A 130 -15.23 3.49 25.00
CA GLU A 130 -16.64 3.75 24.66
C GLU A 130 -17.12 5.12 25.14
N LYS A 131 -16.66 5.55 26.33
CA LYS A 131 -17.10 6.83 26.92
C LYS A 131 -16.62 8.03 26.12
N LYS A 132 -15.47 7.91 25.48
CA LYS A 132 -14.89 8.95 24.62
C LYS A 132 -15.24 8.78 23.14
N GLY A 133 -15.86 7.67 22.76
CA GLY A 133 -16.17 7.36 21.37
C GLY A 133 -14.90 7.19 20.51
N LEU A 134 -13.87 6.56 21.07
CA LEU A 134 -12.60 6.34 20.37
C LEU A 134 -12.00 4.97 20.65
N VAL A 135 -11.11 4.53 19.75
CA VAL A 135 -10.23 3.38 19.94
C VAL A 135 -8.77 3.83 19.78
N ARG A 136 -7.89 3.38 20.70
CA ARG A 136 -6.45 3.55 20.57
C ARG A 136 -5.85 2.32 19.93
N LEU A 137 -5.16 2.53 18.81
CA LEU A 137 -4.60 1.47 18.00
C LEU A 137 -3.08 1.58 17.94
N GLY A 138 -2.41 0.47 18.21
CA GLY A 138 -1.01 0.30 17.85
C GLY A 138 -0.87 0.09 16.33
N PRO A 139 0.16 0.66 15.66
CA PRO A 139 0.33 0.56 14.21
C PRO A 139 0.59 -0.88 13.73
N GLY A 140 1.01 -1.78 14.61
CA GLY A 140 1.21 -3.21 14.34
C GLY A 140 -0.06 -4.05 14.34
N SER A 141 -1.20 -3.50 14.78
CA SER A 141 -2.48 -4.19 14.75
C SER A 141 -2.93 -4.48 13.33
N LYS A 142 -3.66 -5.58 13.15
CA LYS A 142 -4.33 -5.95 11.89
C LYS A 142 -5.83 -5.73 12.00
N TRP A 143 -6.51 -5.50 10.88
CA TRP A 143 -7.93 -5.16 10.87
C TRP A 143 -8.82 -6.27 11.42
N SER A 144 -8.50 -7.55 11.21
CA SER A 144 -9.21 -8.67 11.85
C SER A 144 -9.24 -8.53 13.37
N SER A 145 -8.09 -8.25 13.98
CA SER A 145 -8.01 -8.09 15.45
C SER A 145 -8.74 -6.84 15.95
N VAL A 146 -8.71 -5.74 15.18
CA VAL A 146 -9.40 -4.49 15.52
C VAL A 146 -10.92 -4.73 15.50
N TYR A 147 -11.45 -5.31 14.43
CA TYR A 147 -12.90 -5.59 14.33
C TYR A 147 -13.36 -6.59 15.40
N ALA A 148 -12.59 -7.65 15.64
CA ALA A 148 -12.92 -8.62 16.71
C ALA A 148 -12.97 -7.97 18.11
N ALA A 149 -12.08 -7.04 18.42
CA ALA A 149 -12.09 -6.32 19.67
C ALA A 149 -13.28 -5.35 19.78
N MET A 150 -13.66 -4.68 18.68
CA MET A 150 -14.73 -3.69 18.68
C MET A 150 -16.14 -4.29 18.61
N GLU A 151 -16.28 -5.47 17.99
CA GLU A 151 -17.57 -6.18 17.89
C GLU A 151 -18.21 -6.44 19.26
N GLN A 152 -17.40 -6.69 20.30
CA GLN A 152 -17.85 -6.90 21.68
C GLN A 152 -18.60 -5.69 22.26
N TYR A 153 -18.39 -4.51 21.70
CA TYR A 153 -19.02 -3.25 22.11
C TYR A 153 -20.11 -2.77 21.13
N ASN A 154 -20.42 -3.55 20.08
CA ASN A 154 -21.24 -3.11 18.95
C ASN A 154 -20.72 -1.80 18.32
N LEU A 155 -19.40 -1.67 18.23
CA LEU A 155 -18.70 -0.53 17.67
C LEU A 155 -17.83 -0.96 16.48
N THR A 156 -17.53 0.01 15.63
CA THR A 156 -16.56 -0.11 14.56
C THR A 156 -15.78 1.20 14.38
N THR A 157 -14.82 1.19 13.47
CA THR A 157 -14.09 2.38 13.00
C THR A 157 -13.89 2.32 11.49
N VAL A 158 -13.46 3.45 10.88
CA VAL A 158 -13.19 3.54 9.44
C VAL A 158 -11.89 2.81 9.10
N GLY A 159 -11.99 1.51 8.97
CA GLY A 159 -10.87 0.57 8.83
C GLY A 159 -10.77 -0.13 7.48
N GLY A 160 -9.73 -0.94 7.32
CA GLY A 160 -9.44 -1.67 6.08
C GLY A 160 -10.45 -2.78 5.79
N ARG A 161 -10.53 -3.16 4.51
CA ARG A 161 -11.45 -4.19 4.01
C ARG A 161 -10.81 -5.58 3.95
N MET A 162 -9.51 -5.66 4.19
CA MET A 162 -8.75 -6.90 4.19
C MET A 162 -8.24 -7.17 5.62
N PRO A 163 -8.51 -8.34 6.21
CA PRO A 163 -8.22 -8.64 7.62
C PRO A 163 -6.73 -8.58 7.96
N GLU A 164 -5.86 -8.96 7.03
CA GLU A 164 -4.40 -9.02 7.23
C GLU A 164 -3.69 -7.67 7.02
N VAL A 165 -4.37 -6.65 6.51
CA VAL A 165 -3.79 -5.30 6.33
C VAL A 165 -3.52 -4.65 7.69
N GLY A 166 -2.33 -4.05 7.82
CA GLY A 166 -1.90 -3.35 9.02
C GLY A 166 -2.51 -1.95 9.16
N VAL A 167 -2.79 -1.58 10.39
CA VAL A 167 -3.40 -0.29 10.77
C VAL A 167 -2.50 0.90 10.38
N GLY A 168 -1.19 0.83 10.65
CA GLY A 168 -0.29 1.98 10.47
C GLY A 168 -0.22 2.45 9.02
N GLY A 169 0.10 1.55 8.07
CA GLY A 169 0.19 1.91 6.66
C GLY A 169 -1.15 2.36 6.08
N PHE A 170 -2.24 1.74 6.51
CA PHE A 170 -3.59 2.08 6.07
C PHE A 170 -3.93 3.57 6.32
N PHE A 171 -3.73 4.06 7.54
CA PHE A 171 -4.05 5.45 7.89
C PHE A 171 -3.07 6.46 7.29
N LEU A 172 -1.77 6.12 7.20
CA LEU A 172 -0.75 7.02 6.66
C LEU A 172 -0.83 7.21 5.13
N GLY A 173 -1.62 6.39 4.43
CA GLY A 173 -1.90 6.54 3.01
C GLY A 173 -3.35 6.93 2.69
N GLY A 174 -4.08 7.48 3.66
CA GLY A 174 -5.48 7.89 3.55
C GLY A 174 -6.45 6.84 4.08
N GLY A 175 -6.49 5.65 3.50
CA GLY A 175 -7.36 4.54 3.93
C GLY A 175 -8.78 4.61 3.38
N ILE A 176 -9.11 3.75 2.41
CA ILE A 176 -10.49 3.57 1.90
C ILE A 176 -11.15 2.41 2.63
N SER A 177 -12.32 2.65 3.22
CA SER A 177 -13.09 1.74 4.07
C SER A 177 -14.45 1.43 3.44
N LEU A 178 -15.10 0.37 3.94
CA LEU A 178 -16.53 0.12 3.71
C LEU A 178 -17.42 1.25 4.29
N LEU A 179 -16.92 1.97 5.30
CA LEU A 179 -17.61 3.09 5.96
C LEU A 179 -17.32 4.46 5.32
N SER A 180 -16.50 4.52 4.27
CA SER A 180 -16.02 5.80 3.72
C SER A 180 -17.10 6.70 3.16
N PHE A 181 -18.22 6.17 2.70
CA PHE A 181 -19.36 6.98 2.24
C PHE A 181 -19.89 7.93 3.30
N GLN A 182 -19.93 7.45 4.56
CA GLN A 182 -20.46 8.23 5.69
C GLN A 182 -19.38 9.03 6.40
N HIS A 183 -18.13 8.53 6.40
CA HIS A 183 -17.10 9.00 7.30
C HIS A 183 -15.81 9.47 6.61
N GLY A 184 -15.74 9.48 5.28
CA GLY A 184 -14.55 9.88 4.53
C GLY A 184 -13.43 8.84 4.57
N PHE A 185 -12.19 9.31 4.39
CA PHE A 185 -11.02 8.43 4.50
C PHE A 185 -10.76 7.99 5.95
N GLY A 186 -10.11 6.85 6.11
CA GLY A 186 -9.67 6.40 7.44
C GLY A 186 -8.88 7.47 8.17
N SER A 187 -7.93 8.12 7.51
CA SER A 187 -7.11 9.20 8.07
C SER A 187 -7.91 10.43 8.54
N ASP A 188 -9.11 10.65 7.99
CA ASP A 188 -9.99 11.73 8.43
C ASP A 188 -10.59 11.45 9.81
N ASN A 189 -10.61 10.19 10.24
CA ASN A 189 -11.16 9.72 11.49
C ASN A 189 -10.12 9.58 12.61
N VAL A 190 -8.84 9.81 12.31
CA VAL A 190 -7.78 9.90 13.32
C VAL A 190 -7.85 11.26 13.99
N ILE A 191 -7.89 11.28 15.33
CA ILE A 191 -7.92 12.49 16.14
C ILE A 191 -6.58 12.79 16.81
N ASN A 192 -5.69 11.78 16.92
CA ASN A 192 -4.34 11.95 17.44
C ASN A 192 -3.40 10.89 16.88
N TYR A 193 -2.19 11.30 16.52
CA TYR A 193 -1.06 10.43 16.24
C TYR A 193 0.00 10.61 17.32
N GLU A 194 0.46 9.53 17.96
CA GLU A 194 1.72 9.55 18.71
C GLU A 194 2.84 9.19 17.72
N VAL A 195 3.84 10.03 17.62
CA VAL A 195 4.89 9.94 16.59
C VAL A 195 6.27 10.05 17.22
N VAL A 196 7.19 9.19 16.83
CA VAL A 196 8.61 9.29 17.11
C VAL A 196 9.29 9.97 15.93
N LEU A 197 9.83 11.17 16.14
CA LEU A 197 10.52 11.98 15.14
C LEU A 197 11.90 11.43 14.79
N ALA A 198 12.56 12.01 13.79
CA ALA A 198 13.87 11.59 13.31
C ALA A 198 14.96 11.64 14.42
N ASP A 199 14.89 12.59 15.35
CA ASP A 199 15.79 12.75 16.51
C ASP A 199 15.43 11.86 17.70
N GLY A 200 14.34 11.06 17.57
CA GLY A 200 13.80 10.21 18.63
C GLY A 200 12.89 10.93 19.61
N THR A 201 12.54 12.21 19.40
CA THR A 201 11.54 12.90 20.22
C THR A 201 10.16 12.28 19.98
N VAL A 202 9.41 12.03 21.06
CA VAL A 202 8.03 11.52 21.00
C VAL A 202 7.07 12.70 21.13
N VAL A 203 6.17 12.86 20.17
CA VAL A 203 5.16 13.93 20.16
C VAL A 203 3.75 13.37 19.93
N ASN A 204 2.73 14.10 20.42
CA ASN A 204 1.35 13.87 20.05
C ASN A 204 0.94 14.96 19.04
N ALA A 205 0.52 14.53 17.85
CA ALA A 205 0.04 15.41 16.78
C ALA A 205 -1.47 15.27 16.65
N ASN A 206 -2.20 16.36 16.92
CA ASN A 206 -3.66 16.47 16.91
C ASN A 206 -4.10 17.91 16.58
N ALA A 207 -5.38 18.22 16.67
CA ALA A 207 -5.89 19.56 16.35
C ALA A 207 -5.31 20.68 17.24
N ASP A 208 -4.97 20.36 18.49
CA ASP A 208 -4.52 21.33 19.51
C ASP A 208 -2.99 21.39 19.65
N SER A 209 -2.29 20.32 19.24
CA SER A 209 -0.83 20.19 19.37
C SER A 209 -0.23 19.66 18.08
N HIS A 210 0.82 20.33 17.56
CA HIS A 210 1.49 19.95 16.30
C HIS A 210 0.47 19.78 15.15
N SER A 211 -0.47 20.71 15.02
CA SER A 211 -1.61 20.62 14.11
C SER A 211 -1.20 20.60 12.62
N ASP A 212 -0.07 21.17 12.28
CA ASP A 212 0.56 21.10 10.97
C ASP A 212 1.09 19.68 10.66
N LEU A 213 1.75 19.05 11.62
CA LEU A 213 2.19 17.65 11.53
C LEU A 213 0.99 16.71 11.48
N PHE A 214 -0.04 16.96 12.29
CA PHE A 214 -1.29 16.20 12.29
C PHE A 214 -1.94 16.16 10.90
N TRP A 215 -2.06 17.31 10.24
CA TRP A 215 -2.58 17.40 8.89
C TRP A 215 -1.70 16.66 7.87
N ALA A 216 -0.37 16.82 7.95
CA ALA A 216 0.56 16.20 7.01
C ALA A 216 0.63 14.67 7.13
N LEU A 217 0.42 14.12 8.33
CA LEU A 217 0.41 12.67 8.58
C LEU A 217 -0.75 11.93 7.90
N LYS A 218 -1.83 12.62 7.51
CA LYS A 218 -2.98 12.00 6.82
C LYS A 218 -2.66 11.49 5.41
N LEU A 219 -1.51 11.91 4.85
CA LEU A 219 -0.86 11.34 3.66
C LEU A 219 0.66 11.26 3.90
N GLY A 220 1.05 10.96 5.14
CA GLY A 220 2.43 11.11 5.58
C GLY A 220 3.39 10.08 5.03
N SER A 221 2.92 8.87 4.72
CA SER A 221 3.78 7.74 4.38
C SER A 221 4.99 7.65 5.33
N THR A 222 6.21 7.80 4.82
CA THR A 222 7.47 7.67 5.56
C THR A 222 8.23 9.00 5.72
N ASN A 223 7.53 10.16 5.71
CA ASN A 223 8.17 11.47 5.65
C ASN A 223 8.30 12.20 6.99
N PHE A 224 7.51 11.86 8.01
CA PHE A 224 7.36 12.72 9.18
C PHE A 224 7.73 12.07 10.52
N GLY A 225 7.99 10.78 10.55
CA GLY A 225 8.34 10.03 11.75
C GLY A 225 7.69 8.65 11.78
N VAL A 226 8.01 7.88 12.82
CA VAL A 226 7.43 6.55 13.07
C VAL A 226 6.22 6.71 13.99
N VAL A 227 5.03 6.44 13.46
CA VAL A 227 3.80 6.46 14.28
C VAL A 227 3.78 5.23 15.20
N THR A 228 3.54 5.46 16.48
CA THR A 228 3.51 4.42 17.53
C THR A 228 2.13 4.21 18.15
N ARG A 229 1.20 5.15 17.97
CA ARG A 229 -0.20 5.02 18.35
C ARG A 229 -1.08 5.94 17.50
N LEU A 230 -2.30 5.48 17.25
CA LEU A 230 -3.38 6.24 16.62
C LEU A 230 -4.61 6.23 17.53
N ASP A 231 -5.19 7.40 17.82
CA ASP A 231 -6.47 7.52 18.50
C ASP A 231 -7.52 7.83 17.42
N VAL A 232 -8.50 6.93 17.25
CA VAL A 232 -9.42 6.92 16.09
C VAL A 232 -10.86 6.95 16.56
N LEU A 233 -11.73 7.69 15.88
CA LEU A 233 -13.17 7.75 16.16
C LEU A 233 -13.83 6.39 15.96
N THR A 234 -14.83 6.09 16.81
CA THR A 234 -15.64 4.88 16.71
C THR A 234 -17.09 5.21 16.37
N TYR A 235 -17.78 4.25 15.78
CA TYR A 235 -19.16 4.37 15.32
C TYR A 235 -19.97 3.16 15.74
N PRO A 236 -21.24 3.32 16.11
CA PRO A 236 -22.13 2.19 16.39
C PRO A 236 -22.30 1.33 15.13
N LEU A 237 -22.07 0.04 15.26
CA LEU A 237 -22.34 -0.94 14.20
C LEU A 237 -22.53 -2.31 14.83
N LYS A 238 -23.64 -2.97 14.55
CA LYS A 238 -23.92 -4.31 15.05
C LYS A 238 -23.83 -5.36 13.95
N GLU A 239 -24.56 -5.14 12.89
CA GLU A 239 -24.65 -6.05 11.75
C GLU A 239 -24.57 -5.24 10.45
N VAL A 240 -24.13 -5.88 9.40
CA VAL A 240 -24.11 -5.39 8.03
C VAL A 240 -24.78 -6.43 7.13
N TRP A 241 -25.33 -5.98 6.01
CA TRP A 241 -25.63 -6.90 4.92
C TRP A 241 -24.54 -6.78 3.87
N GLY A 242 -24.00 -7.92 3.43
CA GLY A 242 -22.96 -7.88 2.40
C GLY A 242 -22.44 -9.26 2.03
N GLY A 243 -21.40 -9.27 1.21
CA GLY A 243 -20.77 -10.45 0.63
C GLY A 243 -20.36 -10.20 -0.81
N ILE A 244 -20.20 -11.27 -1.56
CA ILE A 244 -19.71 -11.28 -2.92
C ILE A 244 -20.79 -11.89 -3.83
N ARG A 245 -21.07 -11.21 -4.96
CA ARG A 245 -21.79 -11.79 -6.10
C ARG A 245 -20.88 -11.85 -7.30
N THR A 246 -20.75 -13.02 -7.89
CA THR A 246 -19.88 -13.26 -9.05
C THR A 246 -20.72 -13.66 -10.27
N TYR A 247 -20.41 -13.05 -11.40
CA TYR A 247 -21.08 -13.24 -12.68
C TYR A 247 -20.07 -13.64 -13.76
N PRO A 248 -20.47 -14.46 -14.76
CA PRO A 248 -19.61 -14.71 -15.92
C PRO A 248 -19.49 -13.43 -16.76
N VAL A 249 -18.29 -13.14 -17.25
CA VAL A 249 -18.08 -12.06 -18.22
C VAL A 249 -18.46 -12.52 -19.61
N THR A 250 -19.36 -11.78 -20.25
CA THR A 250 -19.78 -12.01 -21.65
C THR A 250 -19.99 -10.66 -22.36
N SER A 251 -19.74 -10.63 -23.67
CA SER A 251 -20.02 -9.44 -24.48
C SER A 251 -21.51 -9.06 -24.54
N GLU A 252 -22.41 -10.00 -24.24
CA GLU A 252 -23.86 -9.77 -24.26
C GLU A 252 -24.35 -9.11 -22.96
N HIS A 253 -23.89 -9.57 -21.79
CA HIS A 253 -24.48 -9.19 -20.51
C HIS A 253 -23.62 -8.22 -19.71
N THR A 254 -22.29 -8.31 -19.81
CA THR A 254 -21.39 -7.51 -18.99
C THR A 254 -21.52 -6.00 -19.21
N PRO A 255 -21.65 -5.47 -20.45
CA PRO A 255 -21.84 -4.02 -20.64
C PRO A 255 -23.02 -3.46 -19.84
N ARG A 256 -24.14 -4.18 -19.82
CA ARG A 256 -25.33 -3.78 -19.03
C ARG A 256 -25.09 -3.88 -17.52
N LEU A 257 -24.35 -4.87 -17.05
CA LEU A 257 -23.94 -4.97 -15.65
C LEU A 257 -23.10 -3.73 -15.25
N LEU A 258 -22.16 -3.32 -16.11
CA LEU A 258 -21.31 -2.14 -15.89
C LEU A 258 -22.13 -0.84 -15.87
N ASP A 259 -23.08 -0.66 -16.79
CA ASP A 259 -23.99 0.50 -16.78
C ASP A 259 -24.78 0.59 -15.47
N ASN A 260 -25.32 -0.53 -15.02
CA ASN A 260 -26.07 -0.61 -13.77
C ASN A 260 -25.19 -0.36 -12.55
N TRP A 261 -23.96 -0.87 -12.53
CA TRP A 261 -23.01 -0.59 -11.47
C TRP A 261 -22.59 0.87 -11.44
N VAL A 262 -22.31 1.50 -12.58
CA VAL A 262 -22.01 2.93 -12.68
C VAL A 262 -23.17 3.78 -12.19
N SER A 263 -24.42 3.45 -12.59
CA SER A 263 -25.63 4.14 -12.11
C SER A 263 -25.79 4.01 -10.60
N PHE A 264 -25.56 2.82 -10.05
CA PHE A 264 -25.55 2.59 -8.61
C PHE A 264 -24.47 3.44 -7.91
N ALA A 265 -23.23 3.41 -8.42
CA ALA A 265 -22.09 4.10 -7.83
C ALA A 265 -22.22 5.64 -7.88
N ARG A 266 -22.92 6.21 -8.86
CA ARG A 266 -23.25 7.64 -8.96
C ARG A 266 -24.28 8.12 -7.94
N GLY A 267 -24.82 7.24 -7.15
CA GLY A 267 -25.72 7.61 -6.07
C GLY A 267 -27.15 7.99 -6.50
N GLU A 268 -27.51 7.83 -7.77
CA GLU A 268 -28.90 8.03 -8.23
C GLU A 268 -29.88 7.03 -7.56
N ALA A 269 -29.34 5.89 -7.10
CA ALA A 269 -30.05 4.90 -6.29
C ALA A 269 -29.65 4.92 -4.80
N SER A 270 -28.64 5.69 -4.39
CA SER A 270 -28.01 5.59 -3.07
C SER A 270 -28.51 6.65 -2.08
N THR A 271 -29.79 6.61 -1.76
CA THR A 271 -30.21 7.01 -0.42
C THR A 271 -29.76 5.95 0.63
N ARG A 272 -28.98 4.94 0.19
CA ARG A 272 -28.56 3.77 0.96
C ARG A 272 -27.11 3.91 1.40
N GLU A 273 -26.85 3.46 2.61
CA GLU A 273 -25.53 3.39 3.24
C GLU A 273 -24.73 2.18 2.71
N GLU A 274 -24.65 2.02 1.37
CA GLU A 274 -24.06 0.86 0.73
C GLU A 274 -22.86 1.20 -0.15
N LEU A 275 -21.77 0.44 0.02
CA LEU A 275 -20.63 0.40 -0.91
C LEU A 275 -20.76 -0.83 -1.82
N GLN A 276 -20.53 -0.63 -3.11
CA GLN A 276 -20.25 -1.71 -4.05
C GLN A 276 -18.92 -1.45 -4.75
N ALA A 277 -17.96 -2.38 -4.60
CA ALA A 277 -16.75 -2.39 -5.42
C ALA A 277 -16.92 -3.42 -6.53
N LEU A 278 -16.49 -3.05 -7.75
CA LEU A 278 -16.50 -3.94 -8.91
C LEU A 278 -15.08 -4.47 -9.13
N ILE A 279 -14.95 -5.77 -9.37
CA ILE A 279 -13.72 -6.43 -9.78
C ILE A 279 -13.99 -7.21 -11.06
N LEU A 280 -13.17 -6.99 -12.08
CA LEU A 280 -13.17 -7.74 -13.34
C LEU A 280 -11.83 -8.44 -13.48
N GLY A 281 -11.84 -9.73 -13.70
CA GLY A 281 -10.57 -10.45 -13.79
C GLY A 281 -10.67 -11.83 -14.40
N ARG A 282 -9.51 -12.47 -14.53
CA ARG A 282 -9.39 -13.86 -14.96
C ARG A 282 -9.27 -14.74 -13.73
N TRP A 283 -10.35 -15.45 -13.47
CA TRP A 283 -10.42 -16.40 -12.39
C TRP A 283 -10.99 -17.73 -12.90
N GLN A 284 -10.17 -18.76 -12.87
CA GLN A 284 -10.62 -20.08 -13.25
C GLN A 284 -11.47 -20.70 -12.13
N LYS A 285 -12.81 -20.54 -12.23
CA LYS A 285 -13.76 -21.23 -11.36
C LYS A 285 -14.60 -22.19 -12.22
N GLY A 286 -14.24 -23.46 -12.22
CA GLY A 286 -14.84 -24.46 -13.11
C GLY A 286 -14.50 -24.21 -14.57
N ASN A 287 -15.52 -23.98 -15.42
CA ASN A 287 -15.36 -23.72 -16.86
C ASN A 287 -15.46 -22.21 -17.21
N VAL A 288 -15.41 -21.33 -16.23
CA VAL A 288 -15.49 -19.86 -16.44
C VAL A 288 -14.09 -19.27 -16.25
N ASP A 289 -13.58 -18.63 -17.31
CA ASP A 289 -12.25 -18.06 -17.32
C ASP A 289 -12.23 -16.59 -16.89
N GLU A 290 -13.32 -15.84 -17.14
CA GLU A 290 -13.42 -14.42 -16.81
C GLU A 290 -14.68 -14.13 -16.00
N ILE A 291 -14.52 -13.39 -14.90
CA ILE A 291 -15.59 -13.08 -13.98
C ILE A 291 -15.69 -11.59 -13.68
N ALA A 292 -16.92 -11.16 -13.40
CA ALA A 292 -17.24 -9.88 -12.80
C ALA A 292 -17.72 -10.11 -11.37
N THR A 293 -17.00 -9.61 -10.40
CA THR A 293 -17.31 -9.76 -8.98
C THR A 293 -17.75 -8.42 -8.40
N ILE A 294 -18.89 -8.41 -7.72
CA ILE A 294 -19.38 -7.25 -6.98
C ILE A 294 -19.26 -7.54 -5.47
N TRP A 295 -18.48 -6.71 -4.80
CA TRP A 295 -18.42 -6.70 -3.34
C TRP A 295 -19.51 -5.79 -2.80
N HIS A 296 -20.41 -6.32 -1.99
CA HIS A 296 -21.50 -5.61 -1.36
C HIS A 296 -21.21 -5.36 0.12
N ALA A 297 -21.48 -4.14 0.60
CA ALA A 297 -21.50 -3.83 2.04
C ALA A 297 -22.54 -2.73 2.31
N SER A 298 -23.65 -3.09 2.95
CA SER A 298 -24.70 -2.18 3.39
C SER A 298 -24.66 -2.09 4.92
N LEU A 299 -24.43 -0.89 5.45
CA LEU A 299 -24.26 -0.65 6.89
C LEU A 299 -25.59 -0.61 7.65
N ASP A 300 -26.70 -0.40 6.95
CA ASP A 300 -28.06 -0.45 7.50
C ASP A 300 -28.67 -1.87 7.51
N SER A 301 -27.88 -2.87 7.14
CA SER A 301 -28.29 -4.28 7.03
C SER A 301 -29.43 -4.54 6.02
N VAL A 302 -29.70 -3.61 5.11
CA VAL A 302 -30.73 -3.75 4.08
C VAL A 302 -30.15 -4.49 2.87
N PRO A 303 -30.75 -5.60 2.42
CA PRO A 303 -30.31 -6.31 1.23
C PRO A 303 -30.43 -5.48 -0.05
N SER A 304 -29.37 -5.46 -0.84
CA SER A 304 -29.36 -4.84 -2.16
C SER A 304 -29.79 -5.82 -3.25
N PRO A 305 -30.65 -5.43 -4.18
CA PRO A 305 -31.02 -6.30 -5.29
C PRO A 305 -29.81 -6.57 -6.21
N PRO A 306 -29.83 -7.68 -6.97
CA PRO A 306 -28.83 -7.90 -8.00
C PRO A 306 -28.84 -6.79 -9.05
N LEU A 307 -27.65 -6.39 -9.52
CA LEU A 307 -27.50 -5.37 -10.58
C LEU A 307 -27.87 -5.87 -11.98
N THR A 308 -28.09 -7.18 -12.13
CA THR A 308 -28.42 -7.81 -13.42
C THR A 308 -29.41 -8.94 -13.20
N THR A 309 -30.14 -9.30 -14.26
CA THR A 309 -31.00 -10.49 -14.31
C THR A 309 -30.23 -11.76 -14.69
N THR A 310 -28.95 -11.62 -15.07
CA THR A 310 -28.07 -12.78 -15.30
C THR A 310 -27.85 -13.52 -13.99
N ALA A 311 -27.97 -14.85 -14.02
CA ALA A 311 -27.73 -15.66 -12.83
C ALA A 311 -26.28 -15.51 -12.37
N SER A 312 -26.08 -15.27 -11.08
CA SER A 312 -24.74 -15.33 -10.46
C SER A 312 -24.25 -16.77 -10.45
N ILE A 313 -22.94 -16.95 -10.65
CA ILE A 313 -22.27 -18.24 -10.47
C ILE A 313 -21.90 -18.49 -9.01
N ASP A 314 -21.87 -17.43 -8.22
CA ASP A 314 -21.66 -17.46 -6.78
C ASP A 314 -22.36 -16.27 -6.11
N ASP A 315 -22.97 -16.49 -4.94
CA ASP A 315 -23.60 -15.44 -4.11
C ASP A 315 -23.44 -15.80 -2.63
N SER A 316 -22.58 -15.05 -1.93
CA SER A 316 -22.35 -15.20 -0.49
C SER A 316 -23.03 -14.10 0.34
N THR A 317 -23.86 -13.25 -0.30
CA THR A 317 -24.48 -12.10 0.39
C THR A 317 -25.44 -12.53 1.51
N ARG A 318 -25.26 -11.95 2.69
CA ARG A 318 -26.05 -12.23 3.88
C ARG A 318 -25.95 -11.10 4.90
N THR A 319 -26.85 -11.11 5.90
CA THR A 319 -26.65 -10.32 7.12
C THR A 319 -25.61 -11.01 7.99
N THR A 320 -24.58 -10.27 8.41
CA THR A 320 -23.45 -10.80 9.18
C THR A 320 -22.78 -9.67 9.99
N THR A 321 -21.72 -9.96 10.73
CA THR A 321 -20.88 -8.93 11.36
C THR A 321 -19.85 -8.38 10.36
N LEU A 322 -19.31 -7.19 10.67
CA LEU A 322 -18.27 -6.60 9.82
C LEU A 322 -17.01 -7.47 9.78
N LEU A 323 -16.65 -8.10 10.90
CA LEU A 323 -15.51 -9.04 10.97
C LEU A 323 -15.70 -10.19 9.98
N ASN A 324 -16.84 -10.88 10.04
CA ASN A 324 -17.12 -12.00 9.13
C ASN A 324 -17.16 -11.55 7.66
N LEU A 325 -17.73 -10.36 7.37
CA LEU A 325 -17.74 -9.82 6.01
C LEU A 325 -16.33 -9.59 5.49
N VAL A 326 -15.45 -9.00 6.29
CA VAL A 326 -14.05 -8.73 5.91
C VAL A 326 -13.27 -10.04 5.74
N ASP A 327 -13.51 -11.05 6.56
CA ASP A 327 -12.91 -12.38 6.43
C ASP A 327 -13.37 -13.10 5.15
N ASP A 328 -14.65 -12.98 4.78
CA ASP A 328 -15.16 -13.52 3.51
C ASP A 328 -14.49 -12.87 2.29
N LEU A 329 -14.24 -11.57 2.33
CA LEU A 329 -13.59 -10.84 1.25
C LEU A 329 -12.14 -11.28 1.02
N GLN A 330 -11.47 -11.83 2.03
CA GLN A 330 -10.11 -12.38 1.90
C GLN A 330 -10.09 -13.82 1.37
N SER A 331 -11.15 -14.59 1.54
CA SER A 331 -11.16 -16.03 1.25
C SER A 331 -10.92 -16.39 -0.22
N SER A 332 -10.86 -15.39 -1.09
CA SER A 332 -10.56 -15.53 -2.51
C SER A 332 -9.10 -15.17 -2.82
N ASP A 333 -8.25 -16.17 -3.04
CA ASP A 333 -6.92 -16.14 -3.70
C ASP A 333 -5.78 -15.24 -3.20
N PHE A 334 -5.98 -14.36 -2.21
CA PHE A 334 -4.87 -13.61 -1.61
C PHE A 334 -4.05 -14.42 -0.59
N ALA A 335 -4.42 -15.69 -0.33
CA ALA A 335 -3.81 -16.51 0.71
C ALA A 335 -2.42 -17.02 0.36
N ASP A 336 -2.08 -17.16 -0.91
CA ASP A 336 -0.79 -17.64 -1.36
C ASP A 336 0.17 -16.47 -1.59
N LYS A 337 1.32 -16.55 -0.92
CA LYS A 337 2.41 -15.59 -1.13
C LYS A 337 2.86 -15.64 -2.58
N LYS A 338 2.62 -14.56 -3.30
CA LYS A 338 2.98 -14.39 -4.71
C LYS A 338 3.83 -13.14 -4.88
N ARG A 339 4.45 -13.04 -6.03
CA ARG A 339 5.01 -11.80 -6.53
C ARG A 339 3.88 -10.91 -7.00
N ASN A 340 4.00 -9.59 -6.78
CA ASN A 340 2.93 -8.65 -7.13
C ASN A 340 3.48 -7.41 -7.82
N ARG A 341 2.68 -6.84 -8.70
CA ARG A 341 2.83 -5.49 -9.24
C ARG A 341 1.45 -4.88 -9.37
N TRP A 342 1.19 -3.81 -8.62
CA TRP A 342 -0.05 -3.07 -8.73
C TRP A 342 0.17 -1.79 -9.52
N PHE A 343 -0.92 -1.23 -10.03
CA PHE A 343 -0.95 0.07 -10.68
C PHE A 343 -2.29 0.72 -10.39
N THR A 344 -2.31 2.01 -10.03
CA THR A 344 -3.55 2.70 -9.68
C THR A 344 -3.67 4.06 -10.33
N PHE A 345 -4.88 4.45 -10.65
CA PHE A 345 -5.23 5.77 -11.14
C PHE A 345 -6.70 6.06 -10.82
N THR A 346 -7.15 7.29 -11.09
CA THR A 346 -8.52 7.71 -10.77
C THR A 346 -9.19 8.28 -12.00
N VAL A 347 -10.47 7.93 -12.18
CA VAL A 347 -11.29 8.36 -13.31
C VAL A 347 -12.68 8.73 -12.85
N LYS A 348 -13.41 9.52 -13.65
CA LYS A 348 -14.87 9.62 -13.54
C LYS A 348 -15.47 8.27 -13.90
N LEU A 349 -16.59 7.93 -13.28
CA LEU A 349 -17.30 6.70 -13.57
C LEU A 349 -17.78 6.64 -15.03
N ASP A 350 -17.35 5.64 -15.80
CA ASP A 350 -17.68 5.47 -17.22
C ASP A 350 -17.69 3.97 -17.58
N ALA A 351 -18.86 3.40 -17.82
CA ALA A 351 -19.00 1.97 -18.08
C ALA A 351 -18.30 1.51 -19.38
N PRO A 352 -18.38 2.26 -20.51
CA PRO A 352 -17.61 1.92 -21.71
C PRO A 352 -16.10 1.92 -21.47
N PHE A 353 -15.57 2.85 -20.66
CA PHE A 353 -14.15 2.87 -20.30
C PHE A 353 -13.75 1.61 -19.54
N ILE A 354 -14.56 1.21 -18.55
CA ILE A 354 -14.29 -0.03 -17.77
C ILE A 354 -14.20 -1.24 -18.70
N TRP A 355 -15.12 -1.35 -19.66
CA TRP A 355 -15.13 -2.44 -20.64
C TRP A 355 -13.89 -2.44 -21.55
N ASP A 356 -13.47 -1.26 -22.03
CA ASP A 356 -12.30 -1.14 -22.89
C ASP A 356 -11.01 -1.49 -22.13
N VAL A 357 -10.88 -1.04 -20.87
CA VAL A 357 -9.73 -1.39 -20.02
C VAL A 357 -9.67 -2.90 -19.75
N PHE A 358 -10.83 -3.53 -19.46
CA PHE A 358 -10.90 -4.97 -19.30
C PHE A 358 -10.50 -5.71 -20.59
N SER A 359 -11.04 -5.30 -21.73
CA SER A 359 -10.74 -5.92 -23.02
C SER A 359 -9.24 -5.82 -23.35
N ARG A 360 -8.63 -4.66 -23.06
CA ARG A 360 -7.20 -4.45 -23.26
C ARG A 360 -6.33 -5.25 -22.28
N ALA A 361 -6.74 -5.36 -21.03
CA ALA A 361 -6.07 -6.21 -20.05
C ALA A 361 -6.07 -7.66 -20.50
N LYS A 362 -7.24 -8.17 -20.92
CA LYS A 362 -7.36 -9.53 -21.46
C LYS A 362 -6.40 -9.76 -22.62
N GLU A 363 -6.38 -8.87 -23.63
CA GLU A 363 -5.47 -8.98 -24.76
C GLU A 363 -3.99 -9.06 -24.34
N ILE A 364 -3.57 -8.22 -23.38
CA ILE A 364 -2.19 -8.19 -22.89
C ILE A 364 -1.83 -9.46 -22.13
N TYR A 365 -2.69 -9.88 -21.20
CA TYR A 365 -2.38 -11.01 -20.31
C TYR A 365 -2.64 -12.38 -20.97
N ASP A 366 -3.52 -12.49 -21.96
CA ASP A 366 -3.61 -13.69 -22.82
C ASP A 366 -2.29 -13.93 -23.58
N GLY A 367 -1.56 -12.87 -23.94
CA GLY A 367 -0.21 -12.98 -24.51
C GLY A 367 0.87 -13.47 -23.53
N LEU A 368 0.57 -13.57 -22.23
CA LEU A 368 1.47 -13.96 -21.15
C LEU A 368 1.05 -15.25 -20.43
N GLU A 369 0.25 -16.10 -21.08
CA GLU A 369 -0.23 -17.37 -20.50
C GLU A 369 0.89 -18.35 -20.09
N TYR A 370 2.10 -18.15 -20.60
CA TYR A 370 3.27 -18.91 -20.19
C TYR A 370 3.79 -18.58 -18.79
N VAL A 371 3.36 -17.44 -18.20
CA VAL A 371 3.78 -17.00 -16.85
C VAL A 371 3.09 -17.86 -15.79
N SER A 372 3.91 -18.53 -14.99
CA SER A 372 3.41 -19.45 -13.97
C SER A 372 2.66 -18.72 -12.85
N GLY A 373 1.47 -19.24 -12.51
CA GLY A 373 0.65 -18.72 -11.42
C GLY A 373 0.16 -17.29 -11.65
N MET A 374 0.16 -16.82 -12.92
CA MET A 374 -0.35 -15.51 -13.27
C MET A 374 -1.82 -15.38 -12.91
N HIS A 375 -2.12 -14.26 -12.24
CA HIS A 375 -3.45 -13.82 -11.92
C HIS A 375 -3.55 -12.32 -12.15
N TRP A 376 -4.68 -11.83 -12.67
CA TRP A 376 -4.91 -10.42 -12.87
C TRP A 376 -6.36 -10.04 -12.59
N ASP A 377 -6.53 -8.95 -11.86
CA ASP A 377 -7.81 -8.33 -11.56
C ASP A 377 -7.75 -6.82 -11.77
N LEU A 378 -8.87 -6.24 -12.13
CA LEU A 378 -9.10 -4.81 -12.26
C LEU A 378 -10.19 -4.42 -11.26
N ALA A 379 -9.80 -3.76 -10.17
CA ALA A 379 -10.74 -3.29 -9.16
C ALA A 379 -11.13 -1.83 -9.40
N PHE A 380 -12.42 -1.55 -9.32
CA PHE A 380 -13.00 -0.20 -9.44
C PHE A 380 -13.75 0.12 -8.16
N GLN A 381 -13.31 1.17 -7.47
CA GLN A 381 -13.84 1.57 -6.16
C GLN A 381 -14.36 2.99 -6.22
N PRO A 382 -15.67 3.21 -6.02
CA PRO A 382 -16.25 4.54 -6.07
C PRO A 382 -15.70 5.46 -4.98
N ILE A 383 -15.41 6.69 -5.36
CA ILE A 383 -15.23 7.85 -4.47
C ILE A 383 -16.33 8.84 -4.85
N THR A 384 -17.44 8.80 -4.13
CA THR A 384 -18.59 9.63 -4.40
C THR A 384 -18.47 11.03 -3.78
N LYS A 385 -19.31 11.96 -4.21
CA LYS A 385 -19.45 13.28 -3.57
C LYS A 385 -19.81 13.17 -2.08
N GLY A 386 -20.61 12.17 -1.69
CA GLY A 386 -20.92 11.89 -0.29
C GLY A 386 -19.67 11.56 0.52
N PHE A 387 -18.82 10.70 0.00
CA PHE A 387 -17.53 10.36 0.59
C PHE A 387 -16.65 11.62 0.77
N LEU A 388 -16.49 12.45 -0.27
CA LEU A 388 -15.68 13.67 -0.20
C LEU A 388 -16.27 14.73 0.73
N THR A 389 -17.60 14.81 0.82
CA THR A 389 -18.28 15.70 1.78
C THR A 389 -18.02 15.25 3.22
N ALA A 390 -18.07 13.94 3.50
CA ALA A 390 -17.75 13.38 4.80
C ALA A 390 -16.28 13.68 5.19
N SER A 391 -15.34 13.49 4.27
CA SER A 391 -13.91 13.81 4.43
C SER A 391 -13.66 15.27 4.83
N SER A 392 -14.54 16.19 4.44
CA SER A 392 -14.38 17.61 4.74
C SER A 392 -14.61 18.01 6.19
N LYS A 393 -15.27 17.16 6.99
CA LYS A 393 -15.73 17.50 8.35
C LYS A 393 -14.62 17.50 9.40
N THR A 394 -13.47 16.90 9.13
CA THR A 394 -12.41 16.61 10.11
C THR A 394 -11.10 17.38 9.89
N GLY A 395 -11.18 18.62 9.39
CA GLY A 395 -10.02 19.49 9.18
C GLY A 395 -9.26 19.26 7.87
N GLY A 396 -9.75 18.36 7.01
CA GLY A 396 -9.19 18.07 5.70
C GLY A 396 -7.90 17.24 5.75
N ASN A 397 -7.42 16.90 4.56
CA ASN A 397 -6.20 16.13 4.32
C ASN A 397 -5.48 16.69 3.08
N PRO A 398 -4.20 16.34 2.84
CA PRO A 398 -3.41 16.92 1.76
C PRO A 398 -3.92 16.66 0.33
N PHE A 399 -4.70 15.59 0.11
CA PHE A 399 -5.13 15.17 -1.24
C PHE A 399 -6.58 15.57 -1.58
N LYS A 400 -7.32 16.14 -0.63
CA LYS A 400 -8.72 16.50 -0.81
C LYS A 400 -8.97 17.42 -2.00
N ASN A 401 -8.12 18.44 -2.16
CA ASN A 401 -8.33 19.46 -3.19
C ASN A 401 -8.28 18.87 -4.60
N VAL A 402 -7.35 17.93 -4.86
CA VAL A 402 -7.24 17.25 -6.17
C VAL A 402 -8.48 16.39 -6.47
N LEU A 403 -9.02 15.71 -5.47
CA LEU A 403 -10.25 14.94 -5.63
C LEU A 403 -11.46 15.86 -5.89
N MET A 404 -11.53 17.01 -5.23
CA MET A 404 -12.64 17.95 -5.36
C MET A 404 -12.59 18.83 -6.64
N GLU A 405 -11.50 18.77 -7.42
CA GLU A 405 -11.47 19.38 -8.76
C GLU A 405 -12.53 18.77 -9.69
N SER A 406 -12.89 17.52 -9.47
CA SER A 406 -13.97 16.87 -10.20
C SER A 406 -15.33 17.23 -9.62
N GLN A 407 -16.27 17.62 -10.50
CA GLN A 407 -17.68 17.80 -10.17
C GLN A 407 -18.48 16.49 -10.28
N ASP A 408 -17.84 15.40 -10.75
CA ASP A 408 -18.42 14.09 -10.97
C ASP A 408 -17.98 13.10 -9.88
N ASP A 409 -18.75 12.04 -9.69
CA ASP A 409 -18.34 10.89 -8.90
C ASP A 409 -17.19 10.16 -9.60
N LEU A 410 -16.21 9.73 -8.80
CA LEU A 410 -14.97 9.13 -9.27
C LEU A 410 -14.92 7.64 -8.93
N ALA A 411 -14.00 6.93 -9.57
CA ALA A 411 -13.55 5.61 -9.16
C ALA A 411 -12.02 5.58 -9.07
N VAL A 412 -11.49 5.05 -7.98
CA VAL A 412 -10.10 4.57 -7.91
C VAL A 412 -10.05 3.24 -8.61
N VAL A 413 -9.20 3.15 -9.62
CA VAL A 413 -8.91 1.93 -10.36
C VAL A 413 -7.62 1.32 -9.81
N CYS A 414 -7.61 0.01 -9.58
CA CYS A 414 -6.42 -0.72 -9.17
C CYS A 414 -6.26 -1.97 -10.02
N PHE A 415 -5.12 -2.13 -10.64
CA PHE A 415 -4.71 -3.36 -11.29
C PHE A 415 -3.97 -4.20 -10.25
N LEU A 416 -4.49 -5.38 -9.96
CA LEU A 416 -3.97 -6.33 -8.99
C LEU A 416 -3.36 -7.51 -9.75
N ILE A 417 -2.08 -7.45 -9.98
CA ILE A 417 -1.38 -8.42 -10.83
C ILE A 417 -0.43 -9.23 -9.97
N SER A 418 -0.48 -10.56 -10.10
CA SER A 418 0.39 -11.47 -9.36
C SER A 418 0.88 -12.64 -10.22
N TRP A 419 2.04 -13.21 -9.83
CA TRP A 419 2.68 -14.37 -10.46
C TRP A 419 3.59 -15.09 -9.45
N THR A 420 4.21 -16.22 -9.84
CA THR A 420 5.00 -17.02 -8.89
C THR A 420 6.52 -16.96 -9.12
N ASP A 421 7.00 -16.87 -10.37
CA ASP A 421 8.42 -16.96 -10.68
C ASP A 421 9.08 -15.58 -10.83
N GLY A 422 10.20 -15.35 -10.15
CA GLY A 422 10.98 -14.12 -10.26
C GLY A 422 11.58 -13.87 -11.65
N ALA A 423 11.74 -14.93 -12.46
CA ALA A 423 12.18 -14.79 -13.85
C ALA A 423 11.18 -13.98 -14.72
N ASP A 424 9.92 -13.92 -14.31
CA ASP A 424 8.86 -13.21 -15.01
C ASP A 424 8.66 -11.75 -14.54
N ASP A 425 9.41 -11.28 -13.53
CA ASP A 425 9.24 -9.94 -12.93
C ASP A 425 9.27 -8.81 -13.94
N GLU A 426 10.23 -8.84 -14.87
CA GLU A 426 10.38 -7.80 -15.89
C GLU A 426 9.20 -7.81 -16.86
N ALA A 427 8.79 -8.98 -17.34
CA ALA A 427 7.67 -9.12 -18.28
C ALA A 427 6.36 -8.64 -17.66
N MET A 428 6.08 -9.04 -16.42
CA MET A 428 4.86 -8.69 -15.70
C MET A 428 4.83 -7.21 -15.32
N SER A 429 5.96 -6.64 -14.87
CA SER A 429 6.07 -5.20 -14.57
C SER A 429 5.85 -4.36 -15.81
N LYS A 430 6.47 -4.73 -16.96
CA LYS A 430 6.31 -4.03 -18.23
C LYS A 430 4.87 -4.10 -18.76
N ALA A 431 4.22 -5.27 -18.67
CA ALA A 431 2.83 -5.44 -19.09
C ALA A 431 1.89 -4.57 -18.24
N THR A 432 2.08 -4.56 -16.92
CA THR A 432 1.27 -3.76 -15.99
C THR A 432 1.45 -2.25 -16.24
N SER A 433 2.69 -1.78 -16.40
CA SER A 433 2.97 -0.37 -16.69
C SER A 433 2.43 0.06 -18.06
N LYS A 434 2.53 -0.82 -19.09
CA LYS A 434 1.96 -0.58 -20.42
C LYS A 434 0.42 -0.47 -20.37
N LEU A 435 -0.25 -1.37 -19.66
CA LEU A 435 -1.71 -1.30 -19.48
C LEU A 435 -2.10 -0.02 -18.72
N GLY A 436 -1.35 0.32 -17.66
CA GLY A 436 -1.58 1.54 -16.87
C GLY A 436 -1.47 2.81 -17.70
N ALA A 437 -0.38 2.97 -18.45
CA ALA A 437 -0.16 4.13 -19.31
C ALA A 437 -1.25 4.25 -20.39
N TRP A 438 -1.58 3.15 -21.06
CA TRP A 438 -2.65 3.12 -22.06
C TRP A 438 -4.01 3.51 -21.46
N SER A 439 -4.33 3.02 -20.28
CA SER A 439 -5.60 3.32 -19.61
C SER A 439 -5.70 4.78 -19.19
N GLU A 440 -4.61 5.37 -18.66
CA GLU A 440 -4.58 6.79 -18.33
C GLU A 440 -4.70 7.67 -19.57
N ASP A 441 -4.04 7.31 -20.69
CA ASP A 441 -4.15 8.05 -21.95
C ASP A 441 -5.56 7.99 -22.52
N LEU A 442 -6.21 6.83 -22.49
CA LEU A 442 -7.62 6.69 -22.87
C LEU A 442 -8.53 7.55 -22.00
N ALA A 443 -8.30 7.56 -20.68
CA ALA A 443 -9.05 8.39 -19.73
C ALA A 443 -8.88 9.89 -20.03
N ARG A 444 -7.67 10.35 -20.36
CA ARG A 444 -7.41 11.74 -20.78
C ARG A 444 -8.12 12.09 -22.09
N GLN A 445 -8.05 11.22 -23.08
CA GLN A 445 -8.74 11.41 -24.36
C GLN A 445 -10.27 11.55 -24.20
N ARG A 446 -10.86 10.84 -23.22
CA ARG A 446 -12.30 10.91 -22.90
C ARG A 446 -12.66 12.05 -21.94
N GLY A 447 -11.69 12.79 -21.40
CA GLY A 447 -11.94 13.86 -20.42
C GLY A 447 -12.48 13.35 -19.07
N ILE A 448 -12.16 12.09 -18.73
CA ILE A 448 -12.59 11.44 -17.47
C ILE A 448 -11.45 11.24 -16.47
N PHE A 449 -10.22 11.59 -16.82
CA PHE A 449 -9.04 11.42 -15.97
C PHE A 449 -9.07 12.38 -14.76
N ASN A 450 -8.65 11.88 -13.58
CA ASN A 450 -8.39 12.67 -12.39
C ASN A 450 -6.96 12.41 -11.91
N ASN A 451 -6.29 13.45 -11.43
CA ASN A 451 -4.89 13.36 -11.02
C ASN A 451 -4.64 12.49 -9.77
N PHE A 452 -5.63 12.24 -8.96
CA PHE A 452 -5.46 11.48 -7.71
C PHE A 452 -4.90 10.08 -7.95
N VAL A 453 -3.85 9.74 -7.19
CA VAL A 453 -3.24 8.41 -7.10
C VAL A 453 -3.38 7.94 -5.65
N TYR A 454 -4.11 6.86 -5.43
CA TYR A 454 -4.31 6.35 -4.08
C TYR A 454 -3.04 5.67 -3.57
N LEU A 455 -2.39 6.27 -2.58
CA LEU A 455 -1.07 5.89 -2.06
C LEU A 455 -0.99 4.39 -1.68
N ASN A 456 -2.04 3.86 -1.04
CA ASN A 456 -2.03 2.46 -0.58
C ASN A 456 -2.12 1.42 -1.72
N TYR A 457 -2.37 1.85 -2.96
CA TYR A 457 -2.39 0.99 -4.14
C TYR A 457 -1.27 1.30 -5.13
N ALA A 458 -0.61 2.44 -4.97
CA ALA A 458 0.42 2.88 -5.88
C ALA A 458 1.67 1.99 -5.79
N ASN A 459 2.33 1.80 -6.93
CA ASN A 459 3.67 1.23 -6.98
C ASN A 459 4.75 2.32 -6.85
N ASP A 460 6.00 1.89 -6.73
CA ASP A 460 7.18 2.74 -6.51
C ASP A 460 7.51 3.70 -7.68
N GLU A 461 7.00 3.46 -8.90
CA GLU A 461 7.19 4.32 -10.06
C GLU A 461 6.14 5.45 -10.14
N GLN A 462 5.05 5.35 -9.37
CA GLN A 462 3.96 6.32 -9.46
C GLN A 462 4.23 7.57 -8.62
N PRO A 463 4.14 8.77 -9.18
CA PRO A 463 4.47 10.03 -8.52
C PRO A 463 3.29 10.51 -7.65
N VAL A 464 3.05 9.82 -6.52
CA VAL A 464 1.88 10.02 -5.65
C VAL A 464 1.73 11.48 -5.23
N TYR A 465 2.75 12.08 -4.63
CA TYR A 465 2.64 13.45 -4.10
C TYR A 465 2.47 14.50 -5.19
N ALA A 466 3.22 14.37 -6.29
CA ALA A 466 3.14 15.32 -7.38
C ALA A 466 1.79 15.33 -8.09
N ARG A 467 1.06 14.20 -8.06
CA ARG A 467 -0.28 14.07 -8.66
C ARG A 467 -1.41 14.32 -7.67
N SER A 468 -1.28 13.79 -6.46
CA SER A 468 -2.39 13.74 -5.50
C SER A 468 -2.49 14.95 -4.60
N VAL A 469 -1.49 15.86 -4.62
CA VAL A 469 -1.45 17.04 -3.77
C VAL A 469 -1.31 18.29 -4.64
N ASN A 470 -2.16 19.30 -4.45
CA ASN A 470 -2.02 20.55 -5.17
C ASN A 470 -0.75 21.32 -4.75
N GLN A 471 -0.37 22.32 -5.50
CA GLN A 471 0.89 23.05 -5.30
C GLN A 471 0.99 23.71 -3.91
N GLU A 472 -0.10 24.27 -3.40
CA GLU A 472 -0.14 24.95 -2.10
C GLU A 472 0.04 23.93 -0.95
N ASP A 473 -0.73 22.85 -0.98
CA ASP A 473 -0.66 21.79 0.02
C ASP A 473 0.68 21.05 -0.04
N PHE A 474 1.25 20.87 -1.24
CA PHE A 474 2.57 20.29 -1.41
C PHE A 474 3.67 21.16 -0.78
N ALA A 475 3.64 22.47 -1.01
CA ALA A 475 4.57 23.41 -0.35
C ALA A 475 4.41 23.39 1.17
N ARG A 476 3.18 23.29 1.67
CA ARG A 476 2.87 23.13 3.09
C ARG A 476 3.46 21.85 3.65
N MET A 477 3.31 20.68 2.98
CA MET A 477 3.91 19.42 3.41
C MET A 477 5.44 19.50 3.47
N LYS A 478 6.09 20.12 2.48
CA LYS A 478 7.54 20.33 2.47
C LYS A 478 8.00 21.18 3.65
N LYS A 479 7.27 22.27 3.97
CA LYS A 479 7.56 23.11 5.14
C LYS A 479 7.45 22.31 6.45
N VAL A 480 6.41 21.49 6.60
CA VAL A 480 6.25 20.62 7.77
C VAL A 480 7.40 19.63 7.86
N LYS A 481 7.77 18.95 6.74
CA LYS A 481 8.91 18.04 6.71
C LYS A 481 10.19 18.71 7.18
N THR A 482 10.51 19.92 6.69
CA THR A 482 11.71 20.67 7.08
C THR A 482 11.70 21.06 8.57
N MET A 483 10.52 21.35 9.12
CA MET A 483 10.38 21.72 10.54
C MET A 483 10.67 20.54 11.47
N TYR A 484 10.20 19.33 11.12
CA TYR A 484 10.32 18.14 11.97
C TYR A 484 11.49 17.22 11.60
N ASP A 485 12.12 17.42 10.45
CA ASP A 485 13.32 16.70 9.99
C ASP A 485 14.21 17.61 9.15
N SER A 486 14.76 18.66 9.79
CA SER A 486 15.59 19.68 9.13
C SER A 486 16.85 19.10 8.44
N GLY A 487 17.36 17.96 8.93
CA GLY A 487 18.49 17.24 8.35
C GLY A 487 18.10 16.25 7.25
N ASN A 488 16.81 16.15 6.91
CA ASN A 488 16.28 15.16 5.98
C ASN A 488 16.77 13.73 6.27
N LEU A 489 16.84 13.37 7.57
CA LEU A 489 17.32 12.05 8.01
C LEU A 489 16.39 10.94 7.53
N LEU A 490 15.05 11.16 7.62
CA LEU A 490 14.07 10.18 7.15
C LEU A 490 14.13 10.01 5.63
N GLY A 491 14.35 11.08 4.87
CA GLY A 491 14.52 11.01 3.42
C GLY A 491 15.75 10.19 3.00
N ARG A 492 16.85 10.34 3.74
CA ARG A 492 18.13 9.67 3.43
C ARG A 492 18.23 8.24 3.97
N LEU A 493 17.77 7.99 5.18
CA LEU A 493 18.01 6.74 5.91
C LEU A 493 16.84 5.75 5.84
N TRP A 494 15.61 6.22 5.88
CA TRP A 494 14.44 5.36 5.77
C TRP A 494 14.23 4.96 4.30
N LYS A 495 14.57 3.72 3.98
CA LYS A 495 14.42 3.16 2.64
C LYS A 495 12.98 2.70 2.42
N GLY A 496 12.49 2.94 1.21
CA GLY A 496 11.11 2.65 0.84
C GLY A 496 10.10 3.70 1.32
N GLY A 497 8.83 3.45 1.01
CA GLY A 497 7.73 4.41 1.15
C GLY A 497 7.82 5.57 0.15
N PHE A 498 6.73 6.31 -0.01
CA PHE A 498 6.71 7.47 -0.89
C PHE A 498 7.38 8.65 -0.20
N LYS A 499 8.29 9.32 -0.88
CA LYS A 499 9.04 10.47 -0.37
C LYS A 499 8.57 11.77 -0.99
N LEU A 500 8.49 12.81 -0.14
CA LEU A 500 8.38 14.19 -0.62
C LEU A 500 9.74 14.58 -1.22
N PRO A 501 9.82 15.06 -2.46
CA PRO A 501 11.07 15.48 -3.08
C PRO A 501 11.69 16.67 -2.33
N ASP A 502 13.03 16.69 -2.25
CA ASP A 502 13.78 17.67 -1.44
C ASP A 502 13.83 19.07 -2.06
N GLN A 503 13.75 19.19 -3.38
CA GLN A 503 13.82 20.46 -4.11
C GLN A 503 12.59 20.66 -5.00
N ASP A 504 12.45 21.86 -5.56
CA ASP A 504 11.42 22.22 -6.54
C ASP A 504 11.63 21.46 -7.87
N GLU A 505 11.53 20.15 -7.81
CA GLU A 505 11.23 19.38 -8.99
C GLU A 505 9.82 19.79 -9.40
N THR A 506 9.78 20.78 -10.28
CA THR A 506 8.63 20.99 -11.15
C THR A 506 8.52 19.69 -11.92
N VAL A 507 7.66 18.79 -11.42
CA VAL A 507 7.37 17.55 -12.13
C VAL A 507 6.59 17.96 -13.36
N VAL A 508 7.32 18.31 -14.41
CA VAL A 508 6.77 18.42 -15.76
C VAL A 508 6.40 16.98 -16.11
N TYR A 509 5.12 16.67 -16.07
CA TYR A 509 4.60 15.46 -16.69
C TYR A 509 4.83 15.55 -18.19
N GLU A 510 6.01 15.19 -18.67
CA GLU A 510 6.15 14.73 -20.03
C GLU A 510 5.34 13.42 -20.11
N SER A 511 4.22 13.49 -20.84
CA SER A 511 3.50 12.29 -21.26
C SER A 511 4.58 11.35 -21.86
N ALA A 512 4.71 10.18 -21.26
CA ALA A 512 5.50 9.08 -21.83
C ALA A 512 4.76 8.52 -23.09
N ALA A 513 4.35 9.40 -23.96
CA ALA A 513 3.81 9.14 -25.29
C ALA A 513 4.90 9.52 -26.28
N ARG A 514 5.71 8.57 -26.65
CA ARG A 514 6.34 8.38 -27.97
C ARG A 514 7.60 7.52 -27.84
N THR A 515 7.42 6.24 -27.73
CA THR A 515 8.31 5.28 -28.38
C THR A 515 7.50 4.06 -28.76
N GLU A 516 7.16 4.06 -30.00
CA GLU A 516 6.82 2.98 -30.94
C GLU A 516 5.95 1.79 -30.48
N LEU A 517 4.82 1.75 -31.16
CA LEU A 517 3.89 0.64 -31.34
C LEU A 517 4.57 -0.65 -31.79
#